data_9cb612232c8f5af697b0a5e5f5eba9f1
#
_entry.id   9cb612232c8f5af697b0a5e5f5eba9f1
#
_cell.length_a   1.000
_cell.length_b   1.000
_cell.length_c   1.000
_cell.angle_alpha   90.00
_cell.angle_beta   90.00
_cell.angle_gamma   90.00
#
_symmetry.space_group_name_H-M   'P 1'
#
loop_
_entity.id
_entity.type
_entity.pdbx_description
1 polymer ?
#
loop_
_entity_poly.entity_id
_entity_poly.type
_entity_poly.pdbx_seq_one_letter_code
_entity_poly.pdbx_strand_id
1 'polypeptide(L)'
;PLAVSIQFLKAHHGDCILVTIEDSQKVERILIDGGPSYTFKTRTLGDPRDGDLKNVLDKLRDQDMKIDLVILTHVDDDHIGGLISAFEDPDYLSQIALKVIFNSGQLIHEYFKVPADPTKDIEGNFAGNPETSIRQGDTLEKHLVAHKLWDRKVILQETEYPLLTGKLQFLSPNEEKLNHLYGELSEHNA
;
A
#
# COMPACT_ATOMS: atom_id res chain seq x y z
N PRO A 1 -29.77 -3.52 5.21
CA PRO A 1 -29.31 -2.16 4.88
C PRO A 1 -27.80 -2.16 4.74
N LEU A 2 -27.30 -1.40 3.76
CA LEU A 2 -25.87 -1.16 3.57
C LEU A 2 -25.40 -0.14 4.61
N ALA A 3 -24.28 -0.46 5.27
CA ALA A 3 -23.56 0.47 6.14
C ALA A 3 -22.12 0.64 5.64
N VAL A 4 -21.63 1.88 5.67
CA VAL A 4 -20.22 2.20 5.36
C VAL A 4 -19.64 2.95 6.54
N SER A 5 -18.52 2.45 7.05
CA SER A 5 -17.74 3.09 8.10
C SER A 5 -16.36 3.46 7.56
N ILE A 6 -15.90 4.67 7.84
CA ILE A 6 -14.57 5.13 7.47
C ILE A 6 -13.84 5.54 8.76
N GLN A 7 -12.73 4.89 9.04
CA GLN A 7 -11.88 5.16 10.19
C GLN A 7 -10.57 5.77 9.73
N PHE A 8 -10.30 6.99 10.17
CA PHE A 8 -9.00 7.64 10.00
C PHE A 8 -8.12 7.26 11.20
N LEU A 9 -7.10 6.48 10.95
CA LEU A 9 -6.15 6.05 11.98
C LEU A 9 -5.10 7.13 12.18
N LYS A 10 -4.59 7.26 13.40
CA LYS A 10 -3.63 8.31 13.74
C LYS A 10 -2.28 8.05 13.07
N ALA A 11 -2.08 8.66 11.92
CA ALA A 11 -0.85 8.58 11.11
C ALA A 11 0.02 9.86 11.20
N HIS A 12 -0.36 10.84 12.04
CA HIS A 12 0.31 12.12 12.23
C HIS A 12 0.38 12.97 10.95
N HIS A 13 1.43 12.82 10.13
CA HIS A 13 1.61 13.56 8.88
C HIS A 13 1.35 12.72 7.62
N GLY A 14 0.94 11.46 7.79
CA GLY A 14 0.61 10.57 6.68
C GLY A 14 -0.85 10.16 6.70
N ASP A 15 -1.19 9.22 5.83
CA ASP A 15 -2.53 8.66 5.71
C ASP A 15 -2.57 7.19 6.11
N CYS A 16 -3.61 6.81 6.85
CA CYS A 16 -3.95 5.42 7.15
C CYS A 16 -5.46 5.34 7.38
N ILE A 17 -6.19 4.74 6.45
CA ILE A 17 -7.65 4.79 6.44
C ILE A 17 -8.19 3.37 6.31
N LEU A 18 -9.06 2.96 7.24
CA LEU A 18 -9.81 1.72 7.13
C LEU A 18 -11.26 2.00 6.74
N VAL A 19 -11.68 1.49 5.60
CA VAL A 19 -13.06 1.51 5.13
C VAL A 19 -13.67 0.14 5.38
N THR A 20 -14.82 0.09 6.04
CA THR A 20 -15.60 -1.12 6.23
C THR A 20 -16.96 -0.95 5.57
N ILE A 21 -17.29 -1.84 4.66
CA ILE A 21 -18.56 -1.91 3.97
C ILE A 21 -19.29 -3.15 4.47
N GLU A 22 -20.47 -2.98 5.01
CA GLU A 22 -21.24 -4.05 5.61
C GLU A 22 -22.67 -4.07 5.06
N ASP A 23 -23.11 -5.23 4.63
CA ASP A 23 -24.50 -5.51 4.38
C ASP A 23 -25.02 -6.62 5.32
N SER A 24 -26.26 -7.07 5.15
CA SER A 24 -26.87 -8.09 6.03
C SER A 24 -26.19 -9.46 5.97
N GLN A 25 -25.29 -9.72 5.03
CA GLN A 25 -24.69 -11.03 4.79
C GLN A 25 -23.16 -11.03 4.76
N LYS A 26 -22.54 -9.89 4.45
CA LYS A 26 -21.10 -9.81 4.19
C LYS A 26 -20.50 -8.51 4.72
N VAL A 27 -19.23 -8.58 5.06
CA VAL A 27 -18.42 -7.42 5.44
C VAL A 27 -17.18 -7.41 4.56
N GLU A 28 -16.87 -6.26 3.98
CA GLU A 28 -15.67 -6.05 3.18
C GLU A 28 -14.85 -4.91 3.79
N ARG A 29 -13.54 -5.08 3.87
CA ARG A 29 -12.61 -4.12 4.48
C ARG A 29 -11.55 -3.71 3.49
N ILE A 30 -11.34 -2.40 3.38
CA ILE A 30 -10.32 -1.80 2.52
C ILE A 30 -9.41 -0.97 3.42
N LEU A 31 -8.11 -1.29 3.42
CA LEU A 31 -7.09 -0.47 4.07
C LEU A 31 -6.41 0.38 2.99
N ILE A 32 -6.41 1.69 3.17
CA ILE A 32 -5.78 2.64 2.26
C ILE A 32 -4.62 3.27 3.01
N ASP A 33 -3.41 3.07 2.51
CA ASP A 33 -2.13 3.47 3.09
C ASP A 33 -1.90 2.94 4.52
N GLY A 34 -0.71 3.07 5.02
CA GLY A 34 -0.30 2.58 6.33
C GLY A 34 0.25 3.64 7.26
N GLY A 35 0.37 4.86 6.76
CA GLY A 35 1.07 5.92 7.48
C GLY A 35 2.57 5.64 7.63
N PRO A 36 3.28 6.47 8.39
CA PRO A 36 4.67 6.21 8.76
C PRO A 36 4.81 4.92 9.57
N SER A 37 6.02 4.38 9.68
CA SER A 37 6.29 3.10 10.37
C SER A 37 5.75 3.04 11.81
N TYR A 38 5.75 4.16 12.52
CA TYR A 38 5.23 4.23 13.89
C TYR A 38 3.70 4.23 13.98
N THR A 39 2.98 4.31 12.86
CA THR A 39 1.53 4.04 12.82
C THR A 39 1.25 2.57 13.14
N PHE A 40 2.19 1.69 12.81
CA PHE A 40 2.16 0.29 13.23
C PHE A 40 2.82 0.11 14.59
N LYS A 41 4.11 0.47 14.73
CA LYS A 41 4.86 0.26 15.97
C LYS A 41 5.99 1.27 16.14
N THR A 42 6.01 1.99 17.27
CA THR A 42 7.14 2.84 17.61
C THR A 42 8.33 2.00 18.06
N ARG A 43 9.50 2.25 17.45
CA ARG A 43 10.78 1.64 17.86
C ARG A 43 11.59 2.53 18.81
N THR A 44 10.95 3.42 19.56
CA THR A 44 11.68 4.29 20.50
C THR A 44 12.26 3.46 21.64
N LEU A 45 13.58 3.52 21.83
CA LEU A 45 14.27 2.87 22.94
C LEU A 45 13.65 3.34 24.26
N GLY A 46 13.06 2.40 25.01
CA GLY A 46 12.50 2.63 26.33
C GLY A 46 10.98 2.82 26.39
N ASP A 47 10.27 3.00 25.28
CA ASP A 47 8.82 3.09 25.26
C ASP A 47 8.23 2.60 23.91
N PRO A 48 8.27 1.28 23.63
CA PRO A 48 7.62 0.73 22.46
C PRO A 48 6.10 0.85 22.63
N ARG A 49 5.48 1.73 21.84
CA ARG A 49 4.01 1.85 21.78
C ARG A 49 3.50 1.26 20.50
N ASP A 50 2.38 0.57 20.62
CA ASP A 50 1.62 0.14 19.48
C ASP A 50 0.91 1.34 18.84
N GLY A 51 1.01 1.46 17.51
CA GLY A 51 0.31 2.48 16.76
C GLY A 51 -1.14 2.07 16.47
N ASP A 52 -1.93 3.02 15.95
CA ASP A 52 -3.35 2.77 15.68
C ASP A 52 -3.56 1.67 14.62
N LEU A 53 -2.70 1.58 13.61
CA LEU A 53 -2.76 0.50 12.61
C LEU A 53 -2.59 -0.85 13.30
N LYS A 54 -1.57 -1.00 14.17
CA LYS A 54 -1.37 -2.26 14.88
C LYS A 54 -2.56 -2.62 15.76
N ASN A 55 -3.11 -1.66 16.50
CA ASN A 55 -4.28 -1.87 17.35
C ASN A 55 -5.50 -2.37 16.56
N VAL A 56 -5.67 -1.87 15.33
CA VAL A 56 -6.74 -2.34 14.43
C VAL A 56 -6.44 -3.75 13.92
N LEU A 57 -5.20 -4.00 13.47
CA LEU A 57 -4.80 -5.32 12.97
C LEU A 57 -4.85 -6.39 14.06
N ASP A 58 -4.51 -6.06 15.32
CA ASP A 58 -4.67 -6.96 16.47
C ASP A 58 -6.14 -7.38 16.62
N LYS A 59 -7.07 -6.44 16.57
CA LYS A 59 -8.51 -6.74 16.67
C LYS A 59 -9.00 -7.63 15.53
N LEU A 60 -8.55 -7.35 14.30
CA LEU A 60 -8.93 -8.16 13.14
C LEU A 60 -8.37 -9.58 13.25
N ARG A 61 -7.11 -9.72 13.63
CA ARG A 61 -6.46 -11.01 13.83
C ARG A 61 -7.15 -11.82 14.94
N ASP A 62 -7.39 -11.20 16.10
CA ASP A 62 -7.97 -11.89 17.26
C ASP A 62 -9.42 -12.33 17.00
N GLN A 63 -10.09 -11.73 16.02
CA GLN A 63 -11.44 -12.10 15.57
C GLN A 63 -11.45 -12.92 14.28
N ASP A 64 -10.28 -13.37 13.80
CA ASP A 64 -10.10 -14.06 12.51
C ASP A 64 -10.73 -13.34 11.31
N MET A 65 -10.64 -12.01 11.32
CA MET A 65 -11.15 -11.15 10.24
C MET A 65 -10.04 -10.82 9.25
N LYS A 66 -10.44 -10.61 7.99
CA LYS A 66 -9.51 -10.28 6.90
C LYS A 66 -9.70 -8.84 6.44
N ILE A 67 -8.66 -8.34 5.75
CA ILE A 67 -8.70 -7.13 4.93
C ILE A 67 -8.77 -7.60 3.48
N ASP A 68 -9.88 -7.31 2.80
CA ASP A 68 -10.15 -7.80 1.45
C ASP A 68 -9.24 -7.11 0.44
N LEU A 69 -8.94 -5.84 0.67
CA LEU A 69 -8.09 -5.04 -0.21
C LEU A 69 -7.21 -4.08 0.59
N VAL A 70 -5.91 -4.09 0.31
CA VAL A 70 -4.98 -3.03 0.73
C VAL A 70 -4.61 -2.20 -0.49
N ILE A 71 -4.70 -0.90 -0.39
CA ILE A 71 -4.34 0.05 -1.45
C ILE A 71 -3.19 0.90 -0.94
N LEU A 72 -2.06 0.90 -1.65
CA LEU A 72 -1.01 1.88 -1.46
C LEU A 72 -1.13 2.94 -2.56
N THR A 73 -1.34 4.19 -2.15
CA THR A 73 -1.53 5.31 -3.09
C THR A 73 -0.20 5.75 -3.71
N HIS A 74 0.87 5.83 -2.91
CA HIS A 74 2.22 6.15 -3.35
C HIS A 74 3.27 5.69 -2.33
N VAL A 75 4.56 5.77 -2.70
CA VAL A 75 5.67 5.15 -1.96
C VAL A 75 6.36 6.06 -0.94
N ASP A 76 5.79 7.21 -0.61
CA ASP A 76 6.38 8.08 0.41
C ASP A 76 6.26 7.45 1.81
N ASP A 77 7.27 7.65 2.65
CA ASP A 77 7.41 6.98 3.95
C ASP A 77 6.18 7.12 4.86
N ASP A 78 5.53 8.27 4.76
CA ASP A 78 4.32 8.60 5.52
C ASP A 78 3.04 7.93 4.98
N HIS A 79 3.14 7.10 3.94
CA HIS A 79 2.08 6.25 3.41
C HIS A 79 2.45 4.77 3.44
N ILE A 80 3.70 4.43 3.06
CA ILE A 80 4.15 3.03 2.93
C ILE A 80 4.73 2.44 4.22
N GLY A 81 5.31 3.29 5.09
CA GLY A 81 6.13 2.82 6.22
C GLY A 81 5.40 1.87 7.18
N GLY A 82 4.15 2.18 7.51
CA GLY A 82 3.32 1.33 8.36
C GLY A 82 2.95 0.01 7.70
N LEU A 83 2.71 -0.01 6.37
CA LEU A 83 2.46 -1.25 5.63
C LEU A 83 3.68 -2.17 5.66
N ILE A 84 4.88 -1.63 5.36
CA ILE A 84 6.12 -2.41 5.42
C ILE A 84 6.28 -3.02 6.81
N SER A 85 6.16 -2.21 7.86
CA SER A 85 6.30 -2.68 9.24
C SER A 85 5.30 -3.78 9.59
N ALA A 86 4.07 -3.70 9.05
CA ALA A 86 3.04 -4.71 9.26
C ALA A 86 3.22 -5.96 8.39
N PHE A 87 3.93 -5.89 7.24
CA PHE A 87 4.31 -7.04 6.44
C PHE A 87 5.58 -7.73 6.94
N GLU A 88 6.52 -6.97 7.54
CA GLU A 88 7.71 -7.53 8.18
C GLU A 88 7.39 -8.38 9.42
N ASP A 89 6.28 -8.10 10.07
CA ASP A 89 5.80 -8.91 11.20
C ASP A 89 4.90 -10.04 10.66
N PRO A 90 5.31 -11.32 10.78
CA PRO A 90 4.63 -12.44 10.12
C PRO A 90 3.20 -12.69 10.59
N ASP A 91 2.80 -12.11 11.72
CA ASP A 91 1.48 -12.34 12.32
C ASP A 91 0.42 -11.33 11.85
N TYR A 92 0.75 -10.42 10.92
CA TYR A 92 -0.15 -9.34 10.52
C TYR A 92 -0.52 -9.37 9.04
N LEU A 93 -0.12 -8.36 8.24
CA LEU A 93 -0.67 -8.19 6.89
C LEU A 93 -0.41 -9.36 5.96
N SER A 94 0.69 -10.09 6.12
CA SER A 94 0.96 -11.32 5.37
C SER A 94 -0.10 -12.43 5.57
N GLN A 95 -0.82 -12.42 6.69
CA GLN A 95 -1.87 -13.39 7.01
C GLN A 95 -3.28 -12.79 6.90
N ILE A 96 -3.43 -11.49 7.16
CA ILE A 96 -4.73 -10.82 7.27
C ILE A 96 -5.17 -10.28 5.92
N ALA A 97 -4.26 -9.76 5.08
CA ALA A 97 -4.59 -9.21 3.77
C ALA A 97 -4.86 -10.30 2.74
N LEU A 98 -5.89 -10.10 1.92
CA LEU A 98 -6.22 -11.01 0.81
C LEU A 98 -5.66 -10.52 -0.51
N LYS A 99 -5.58 -9.22 -0.70
CA LYS A 99 -5.08 -8.59 -1.94
C LYS A 99 -4.49 -7.22 -1.68
N VAL A 100 -3.49 -6.86 -2.46
CA VAL A 100 -2.88 -5.52 -2.45
C VAL A 100 -2.92 -4.92 -3.85
N ILE A 101 -3.18 -3.63 -3.95
CA ILE A 101 -3.10 -2.83 -5.16
C ILE A 101 -2.02 -1.78 -4.98
N PHE A 102 -1.08 -1.75 -5.92
CA PHE A 102 0.07 -0.89 -5.86
C PHE A 102 0.75 -0.77 -7.23
N ASN A 103 1.11 0.43 -7.65
CA ASN A 103 1.94 0.69 -8.81
C ASN A 103 3.40 0.84 -8.36
N SER A 104 4.20 -0.24 -8.40
CA SER A 104 5.63 -0.15 -8.09
C SER A 104 6.42 0.49 -9.24
N GLY A 105 7.60 1.02 -8.93
CA GLY A 105 8.52 1.56 -9.94
C GLY A 105 8.87 0.52 -11.00
N GLN A 106 9.15 -0.72 -10.59
CA GLN A 106 9.45 -1.82 -11.51
C GLN A 106 8.25 -2.16 -12.40
N LEU A 107 7.04 -2.21 -11.85
CA LEU A 107 5.82 -2.46 -12.63
C LEU A 107 5.56 -1.35 -13.67
N ILE A 108 5.82 -0.09 -13.32
CA ILE A 108 5.73 1.05 -14.23
C ILE A 108 6.75 0.91 -15.37
N HIS A 109 8.00 0.53 -15.05
CA HIS A 109 9.03 0.26 -16.08
C HIS A 109 8.61 -0.86 -17.04
N GLU A 110 8.09 -1.96 -16.51
CA GLU A 110 7.60 -3.08 -17.33
C GLU A 110 6.43 -2.65 -18.22
N TYR A 111 5.54 -1.82 -17.72
CA TYR A 111 4.38 -1.32 -18.45
C TYR A 111 4.78 -0.52 -19.69
N PHE A 112 5.80 0.34 -19.61
CA PHE A 112 6.31 1.11 -20.73
C PHE A 112 7.33 0.32 -21.60
N LYS A 113 7.51 -0.98 -21.35
CA LYS A 113 8.37 -1.90 -22.15
C LYS A 113 9.85 -1.53 -22.18
N VAL A 114 10.33 -0.86 -21.16
CA VAL A 114 11.76 -0.69 -20.96
C VAL A 114 12.25 -1.87 -20.13
N PRO A 115 13.29 -2.62 -20.57
CA PRO A 115 13.84 -3.68 -19.76
C PRO A 115 14.34 -3.07 -18.45
N ALA A 116 13.67 -3.37 -17.34
CA ALA A 116 14.21 -3.04 -16.03
C ALA A 116 15.53 -3.79 -15.90
N ASP A 117 16.62 -3.09 -15.62
CA ASP A 117 17.88 -3.72 -15.26
C ASP A 117 17.75 -4.17 -13.78
N PRO A 118 17.59 -5.47 -13.50
CA PRO A 118 17.37 -5.95 -12.15
C PRO A 118 18.58 -5.73 -11.23
N THR A 119 19.71 -5.25 -11.79
CA THR A 119 20.94 -4.96 -11.05
C THR A 119 21.07 -3.48 -10.68
N LYS A 120 20.21 -2.62 -11.23
CA LYS A 120 20.20 -1.19 -10.91
C LYS A 120 19.07 -0.89 -9.93
N ASP A 121 19.41 -0.32 -8.80
CA ASP A 121 18.44 0.37 -7.96
C ASP A 121 17.85 1.53 -8.77
N ILE A 122 16.52 1.65 -8.78
CA ILE A 122 15.85 2.74 -9.44
C ILE A 122 16.04 3.99 -8.58
N GLU A 123 16.90 4.90 -9.02
CA GLU A 123 17.10 6.19 -8.36
C GLU A 123 16.11 7.20 -8.96
N GLY A 124 15.09 7.61 -8.22
CA GLY A 124 14.13 8.64 -8.62
C GLY A 124 14.21 9.89 -7.74
N ASN A 125 13.89 11.04 -8.31
CA ASN A 125 13.84 12.31 -7.58
C ASN A 125 12.43 12.54 -7.03
N PHE A 126 12.15 12.01 -5.84
CA PHE A 126 10.88 12.23 -5.15
C PHE A 126 11.04 13.35 -4.10
N ALA A 127 9.98 14.12 -3.84
CA ALA A 127 9.96 15.10 -2.76
C ALA A 127 10.08 14.37 -1.42
N GLY A 128 11.27 14.43 -0.82
CA GLY A 128 11.67 13.65 0.35
C GLY A 128 13.06 13.09 0.14
N ASN A 129 13.46 12.03 0.77
CA ASN A 129 14.67 11.31 0.43
C ASN A 129 14.33 10.23 -0.63
N PRO A 130 14.60 10.47 -1.94
CA PRO A 130 14.12 9.62 -3.03
C PRO A 130 14.60 8.17 -2.92
N GLU A 131 15.86 7.98 -2.54
CA GLU A 131 16.42 6.64 -2.36
C GLU A 131 15.64 5.81 -1.34
N THR A 132 15.08 6.45 -0.31
CA THR A 132 14.32 5.75 0.72
C THR A 132 12.99 5.27 0.18
N SER A 133 12.24 6.11 -0.53
CA SER A 133 10.89 5.80 -1.04
C SER A 133 10.93 4.67 -2.07
N ILE A 134 11.92 4.65 -2.97
CA ILE A 134 12.08 3.58 -3.97
C ILE A 134 12.42 2.27 -3.30
N ARG A 135 13.42 2.26 -2.39
CA ARG A 135 13.80 1.05 -1.65
C ARG A 135 12.65 0.48 -0.82
N GLN A 136 11.80 1.35 -0.30
CA GLN A 136 10.58 0.94 0.40
C GLN A 136 9.58 0.29 -0.56
N GLY A 137 9.39 0.87 -1.75
CA GLY A 137 8.58 0.26 -2.81
C GLY A 137 9.06 -1.14 -3.18
N ASP A 138 10.37 -1.33 -3.40
CA ASP A 138 10.99 -2.62 -3.70
C ASP A 138 10.86 -3.61 -2.52
N THR A 139 10.97 -3.12 -1.29
CA THR A 139 10.79 -3.94 -0.09
C THR A 139 9.36 -4.45 0.00
N LEU A 140 8.38 -3.59 -0.20
CA LEU A 140 6.97 -3.98 -0.22
C LEU A 140 6.70 -4.98 -1.35
N GLU A 141 7.20 -4.73 -2.57
CA GLU A 141 7.04 -5.63 -3.71
C GLU A 141 7.52 -7.05 -3.39
N LYS A 142 8.69 -7.19 -2.74
CA LYS A 142 9.22 -8.49 -2.33
C LYS A 142 8.26 -9.23 -1.39
N HIS A 143 7.68 -8.53 -0.40
CA HIS A 143 6.68 -9.12 0.48
C HIS A 143 5.43 -9.55 -0.29
N LEU A 144 4.91 -8.70 -1.17
CA LEU A 144 3.69 -8.97 -1.92
C LEU A 144 3.83 -10.17 -2.87
N VAL A 145 4.98 -10.29 -3.54
CA VAL A 145 5.30 -11.43 -4.41
C VAL A 145 5.45 -12.72 -3.59
N ALA A 146 6.20 -12.67 -2.47
CA ALA A 146 6.42 -13.82 -1.61
C ALA A 146 5.11 -14.40 -1.06
N HIS A 147 4.15 -13.55 -0.71
CA HIS A 147 2.85 -13.97 -0.16
C HIS A 147 1.73 -14.10 -1.21
N LYS A 148 2.03 -13.85 -2.50
CA LYS A 148 1.06 -13.92 -3.61
C LYS A 148 -0.16 -13.01 -3.43
N LEU A 149 0.05 -11.82 -2.88
CA LEU A 149 -1.00 -10.86 -2.56
C LEU A 149 -1.23 -9.82 -3.68
N TRP A 150 -0.45 -9.86 -4.75
CA TRP A 150 -0.40 -8.83 -5.77
C TRP A 150 -0.40 -9.42 -7.17
N ASP A 151 -1.33 -8.95 -8.02
CA ASP A 151 -1.49 -9.43 -9.40
C ASP A 151 -0.48 -8.79 -10.38
N ARG A 152 0.36 -7.87 -9.93
CA ARG A 152 1.30 -7.10 -10.77
C ARG A 152 0.60 -6.44 -11.97
N LYS A 153 -0.57 -5.88 -11.73
CA LYS A 153 -1.33 -5.15 -12.74
C LYS A 153 -1.26 -3.65 -12.49
N VAL A 154 -0.87 -2.88 -13.51
CA VAL A 154 -0.89 -1.42 -13.44
C VAL A 154 -2.32 -0.92 -13.26
N ILE A 155 -2.51 -0.05 -12.31
CA ILE A 155 -3.78 0.63 -12.02
C ILE A 155 -3.72 2.03 -12.62
N LEU A 156 -4.67 2.32 -13.48
CA LEU A 156 -4.86 3.61 -14.11
C LEU A 156 -6.22 4.19 -13.76
N GLN A 157 -6.39 5.47 -14.09
CA GLN A 157 -7.68 6.14 -14.06
C GLN A 157 -8.75 5.29 -14.77
N GLU A 158 -9.97 5.28 -14.20
CA GLU A 158 -11.11 4.49 -14.64
C GLU A 158 -10.98 2.97 -14.46
N THR A 159 -9.85 2.47 -13.94
CA THR A 159 -9.81 1.07 -13.49
C THR A 159 -10.87 0.86 -12.43
N GLU A 160 -11.68 -0.19 -12.62
CA GLU A 160 -12.72 -0.57 -11.68
C GLU A 160 -12.30 -1.84 -10.92
N TYR A 161 -12.56 -1.83 -9.62
CA TYR A 161 -12.40 -2.98 -8.76
C TYR A 161 -13.75 -3.35 -8.16
N PRO A 162 -14.22 -4.59 -8.36
CA PRO A 162 -15.52 -5.02 -7.86
C PRO A 162 -15.51 -5.07 -6.33
N LEU A 163 -16.52 -4.50 -5.72
CA LEU A 163 -16.83 -4.60 -4.30
C LEU A 163 -18.15 -5.38 -4.11
N LEU A 164 -18.42 -5.80 -2.89
CA LEU A 164 -19.63 -6.56 -2.54
C LEU A 164 -20.92 -5.90 -3.01
N THR A 165 -20.99 -4.59 -2.96
CA THR A 165 -22.22 -3.81 -3.18
C THR A 165 -22.05 -2.74 -4.24
N GLY A 166 -21.01 -2.82 -5.05
CA GLY A 166 -20.71 -1.82 -6.05
C GLY A 166 -19.33 -1.98 -6.67
N LYS A 167 -18.66 -0.88 -6.89
CA LYS A 167 -17.31 -0.86 -7.44
C LYS A 167 -16.49 0.28 -6.86
N LEU A 168 -15.20 0.04 -6.71
CA LEU A 168 -14.22 1.08 -6.48
C LEU A 168 -13.69 1.53 -7.85
N GLN A 169 -13.68 2.82 -8.11
CA GLN A 169 -13.11 3.40 -9.32
C GLN A 169 -11.90 4.24 -8.97
N PHE A 170 -10.79 3.99 -9.66
CA PHE A 170 -9.58 4.77 -9.51
C PHE A 170 -9.66 6.04 -10.37
N LEU A 171 -9.39 7.19 -9.78
CA LEU A 171 -9.45 8.50 -10.45
C LEU A 171 -8.07 8.98 -10.94
N SER A 172 -7.00 8.29 -10.52
CA SER A 172 -5.60 8.63 -10.83
C SER A 172 -4.73 7.38 -10.62
N PRO A 173 -3.52 7.32 -11.25
CA PRO A 173 -3.02 8.20 -12.31
C PRO A 173 -3.67 7.91 -13.67
N ASN A 174 -3.65 8.88 -14.58
CA ASN A 174 -3.82 8.61 -16.01
C ASN A 174 -2.48 8.18 -16.62
N GLU A 175 -2.50 7.72 -17.88
CA GLU A 175 -1.29 7.23 -18.55
C GLU A 175 -0.23 8.33 -18.73
N GLU A 176 -0.63 9.56 -18.98
CA GLU A 176 0.26 10.71 -19.11
C GLU A 176 1.03 10.98 -17.80
N LYS A 177 0.33 10.99 -16.66
CA LYS A 177 0.96 11.16 -15.34
C LYS A 177 1.88 10.00 -15.00
N LEU A 178 1.48 8.78 -15.33
CA LEU A 178 2.31 7.60 -15.11
C LEU A 178 3.58 7.64 -15.98
N ASN A 179 3.46 8.11 -17.24
CA ASN A 179 4.60 8.28 -18.13
C ASN A 179 5.54 9.40 -17.67
N HIS A 180 5.00 10.49 -17.11
CA HIS A 180 5.83 11.54 -16.50
C HIS A 180 6.64 10.98 -15.33
N LEU A 181 6.02 10.26 -14.43
CA LEU A 181 6.70 9.58 -13.32
C LEU A 181 7.77 8.60 -13.83
N TYR A 182 7.47 7.85 -14.89
CA TYR A 182 8.42 6.98 -15.55
C TYR A 182 9.62 7.74 -16.13
N GLY A 183 9.41 8.92 -16.74
CA GLY A 183 10.47 9.80 -17.24
C GLY A 183 11.41 10.26 -16.12
N GLU A 184 10.86 10.70 -15.00
CA GLU A 184 11.64 11.07 -13.81
C GLU A 184 12.46 9.89 -13.26
N LEU A 185 11.88 8.69 -13.23
CA LEU A 185 12.58 7.46 -12.83
C LEU A 185 13.72 7.08 -13.80
N SER A 186 13.59 7.42 -15.10
CA SER A 186 14.54 7.03 -16.16
C SER A 186 15.71 8.01 -16.30
N GLU A 187 15.49 9.31 -16.10
CA GLU A 187 16.51 10.35 -16.24
C GLU A 187 17.63 10.22 -15.19
N HIS A 188 17.37 9.56 -14.08
CA HIS A 188 18.36 9.34 -13.03
C HIS A 188 19.18 8.06 -13.22
N ASN A 189 18.86 7.26 -14.24
CA ASN A 189 19.59 6.04 -14.60
C ASN A 189 20.53 6.24 -15.80
N ALA A 190 20.70 7.44 -16.34
CA ALA A 190 21.58 7.79 -17.43
C ALA A 190 22.82 8.55 -16.93
#